data_a7e02fbd2c60e6bef49071744606c695
#
_entry.id   a7e02fbd2c60e6bef49071744606c695
#
_cell.length_a   1.000
_cell.length_b   1.000
_cell.length_c   1.000
_cell.angle_alpha   90.00
_cell.angle_beta   90.00
_cell.angle_gamma   90.00
#
_symmetry.space_group_name_H-M   'P 1'
#
loop_
_entity.id
_entity.type
_entity.pdbx_description
1 polymer ?
#
loop_
_entity_poly.entity_id
_entity_poly.type
_entity_poly.pdbx_seq_one_letter_code
_entity_poly.pdbx_strand_id
1 'polypeptide(L)'
;MAEQVVIIGTCPAGWTAAIYAARANLKPVVVEGIQPGGQLTTTTSVENFPGFPEGLDGTQLMLQMRSQAERFGVRIQSGEVLAVDFKRQPFRLKLDAGQ
;
A
#
# COMPACT_ATOMS: atom_id res chain seq x y z
N MET A 1 3.62 18.78 4.45
CA MET A 1 4.48 18.27 5.52
C MET A 1 5.21 17.02 5.07
N ALA A 2 6.47 16.87 5.48
CA ALA A 2 7.26 15.71 5.05
C ALA A 2 6.87 14.46 5.83
N GLU A 3 6.80 13.34 5.13
CA GLU A 3 6.56 12.04 5.71
C GLU A 3 7.86 11.26 5.80
N GLN A 4 8.00 10.41 6.79
CA GLN A 4 9.19 9.57 6.91
C GLN A 4 9.22 8.48 5.86
N VAL A 5 8.07 7.84 5.61
CA VAL A 5 7.95 6.74 4.67
C VAL A 5 6.65 6.91 3.89
N VAL A 6 6.77 6.89 2.57
CA VAL A 6 5.62 6.89 1.66
C VAL A 6 5.70 5.62 0.82
N ILE A 7 4.62 4.87 0.79
CA ILE A 7 4.52 3.65 0.01
C ILE A 7 3.52 3.90 -1.12
N ILE A 8 3.96 3.67 -2.33
CA ILE A 8 3.13 3.88 -3.52
C ILE A 8 2.58 2.53 -3.95
N GLY A 9 1.28 2.35 -3.77
CA GLY A 9 0.60 1.14 -4.20
C GLY A 9 0.03 0.33 -3.06
N THR A 10 -1.04 -0.40 -3.37
CA THR A 10 -1.82 -1.18 -2.40
C THR A 10 -1.92 -2.65 -2.78
N CYS A 11 -0.92 -3.16 -3.49
CA CYS A 11 -0.75 -4.60 -3.72
C CYS A 11 -0.18 -5.26 -2.45
N PRO A 12 -0.07 -6.59 -2.42
CA PRO A 12 0.47 -7.28 -1.24
C PRO A 12 1.84 -6.75 -0.79
N ALA A 13 2.70 -6.41 -1.74
CA ALA A 13 4.02 -5.85 -1.39
C ALA A 13 3.89 -4.53 -0.65
N GLY A 14 2.99 -3.66 -1.12
CA GLY A 14 2.75 -2.35 -0.48
C GLY A 14 2.21 -2.51 0.92
N TRP A 15 1.19 -3.36 1.12
CA TRP A 15 0.64 -3.60 2.45
C TRP A 15 1.66 -4.24 3.37
N THR A 16 2.46 -5.19 2.88
CA THR A 16 3.50 -5.83 3.67
C THR A 16 4.53 -4.80 4.15
N ALA A 17 5.00 -3.96 3.24
CA ALA A 17 5.94 -2.90 3.60
C ALA A 17 5.35 -1.94 4.63
N ALA A 18 4.07 -1.58 4.46
CA ALA A 18 3.38 -0.67 5.37
C ALA A 18 3.27 -1.25 6.78
N ILE A 19 2.92 -2.53 6.88
CA ILE A 19 2.80 -3.20 8.18
C ILE A 19 4.14 -3.19 8.91
N TYR A 20 5.20 -3.56 8.22
CA TYR A 20 6.53 -3.59 8.84
C TYR A 20 7.01 -2.19 9.22
N ALA A 21 6.79 -1.19 8.36
CA ALA A 21 7.17 0.18 8.66
C ALA A 21 6.37 0.73 9.85
N ALA A 22 5.09 0.43 9.93
CA ALA A 22 4.26 0.85 11.06
C ALA A 22 4.72 0.23 12.35
N ARG A 23 5.08 -1.05 12.34
CA ARG A 23 5.58 -1.72 13.53
C ARG A 23 6.95 -1.22 13.95
N ALA A 24 7.71 -0.65 13.03
CA ALA A 24 8.97 0.03 13.33
C ALA A 24 8.77 1.48 13.77
N ASN A 25 7.53 1.90 13.94
CA ASN A 25 7.16 3.25 14.39
C ASN A 25 7.58 4.35 13.40
N LEU A 26 7.56 4.05 12.13
CA LEU A 26 7.94 5.00 11.08
C LEU A 26 6.77 5.80 10.52
N LYS A 27 5.55 5.53 11.00
CA LYS A 27 4.33 6.25 10.62
C LYS A 27 4.15 6.34 9.10
N PRO A 28 4.11 5.19 8.40
CA PRO A 28 4.01 5.21 6.94
C PRO A 28 2.67 5.74 6.45
N VAL A 29 2.69 6.33 5.27
CA VAL A 29 1.48 6.63 4.53
C VAL A 29 1.49 5.83 3.23
N VAL A 30 0.38 5.18 2.91
CA VAL A 30 0.22 4.42 1.68
C VAL A 30 -0.63 5.26 0.73
N VAL A 31 -0.11 5.47 -0.48
CA VAL A 31 -0.87 6.16 -1.52
C VAL A 31 -1.59 5.12 -2.36
N GLU A 32 -2.90 5.17 -2.31
CA GLU A 32 -3.80 4.30 -3.04
C GLU A 32 -4.05 4.88 -4.42
N GLY A 33 -3.71 4.14 -5.46
CA GLY A 33 -3.89 4.63 -6.82
C GLY A 33 -5.30 4.43 -7.33
N ILE A 34 -5.45 4.43 -8.66
CA ILE A 34 -6.76 4.30 -9.31
C ILE A 34 -7.30 2.86 -9.23
N GLN A 35 -6.45 1.90 -8.92
CA GLN A 35 -6.87 0.51 -8.78
C GLN A 35 -6.38 -0.03 -7.43
N PRO A 36 -7.11 0.26 -6.35
CA PRO A 36 -6.75 -0.26 -5.03
C PRO A 36 -6.68 -1.79 -5.03
N GLY A 37 -5.63 -2.32 -4.40
CA GLY A 37 -5.39 -3.77 -4.38
C GLY A 37 -4.68 -4.29 -5.61
N GLY A 38 -4.52 -3.48 -6.65
CA GLY A 38 -3.77 -3.83 -7.84
C GLY A 38 -4.36 -5.01 -8.60
N GLN A 39 -3.50 -5.80 -9.18
CA GLN A 39 -3.91 -6.91 -10.04
C GLN A 39 -4.65 -8.02 -9.29
N LEU A 40 -4.46 -8.16 -7.98
CA LEU A 40 -5.12 -9.21 -7.22
C LEU A 40 -6.61 -9.01 -7.10
N THR A 41 -7.11 -7.78 -7.28
CA THR A 41 -8.55 -7.53 -7.25
C THR A 41 -9.27 -8.08 -8.47
N THR A 42 -8.52 -8.35 -9.56
CA THR A 42 -9.08 -8.97 -10.77
C THR A 42 -8.90 -10.48 -10.78
N THR A 43 -8.23 -11.04 -9.77
CA THR A 43 -7.97 -12.47 -9.67
C THR A 43 -8.92 -13.09 -8.68
N THR A 44 -9.67 -14.11 -9.08
CA THR A 44 -10.62 -14.75 -8.20
C THR A 44 -9.97 -15.75 -7.25
N SER A 45 -8.86 -16.37 -7.66
CA SER A 45 -8.17 -17.36 -6.83
C SER A 45 -6.69 -17.08 -6.82
N VAL A 46 -6.13 -16.99 -5.61
CA VAL A 46 -4.70 -16.81 -5.39
C VAL A 46 -4.18 -18.08 -4.71
N GLU A 47 -3.27 -18.78 -5.38
CA GLU A 47 -2.81 -20.08 -4.93
C GLU A 47 -1.37 -20.07 -4.42
N ASN A 48 -0.64 -19.01 -4.69
CA ASN A 48 0.78 -18.93 -4.38
C ASN A 48 1.12 -17.93 -3.27
N PHE A 49 0.12 -17.51 -2.50
CA PHE A 49 0.39 -16.69 -1.33
C PHE A 49 0.67 -17.59 -0.14
N PRO A 50 1.83 -17.47 0.51
CA PRO A 50 2.20 -18.37 1.61
C PRO A 50 1.20 -18.32 2.76
N GLY A 51 0.94 -19.46 3.37
CA GLY A 51 0.05 -19.58 4.50
C GLY A 51 -1.37 -20.00 4.14
N PHE A 52 -1.67 -20.20 2.86
CA PHE A 52 -3.00 -20.56 2.39
C PHE A 52 -2.89 -21.75 1.45
N PRO A 53 -2.76 -22.99 2.00
CA PRO A 53 -2.49 -24.17 1.18
C PRO A 53 -3.59 -24.51 0.18
N GLU A 54 -4.82 -24.07 0.45
CA GLU A 54 -5.94 -24.31 -0.47
C GLU A 54 -6.27 -23.10 -1.34
N GLY A 55 -5.43 -22.04 -1.25
CA GLY A 55 -5.68 -20.82 -1.99
C GLY A 55 -6.66 -19.91 -1.26
N LEU A 56 -6.88 -18.74 -1.84
CA LEU A 56 -7.84 -17.79 -1.29
C LEU A 56 -8.26 -16.82 -2.39
N ASP A 57 -9.37 -16.11 -2.11
CA ASP A 57 -9.86 -15.06 -3.00
C ASP A 57 -8.97 -13.82 -2.91
N GLY A 58 -8.56 -13.30 -4.07
CA GLY A 58 -7.66 -12.15 -4.13
C GLY A 58 -8.24 -10.89 -3.51
N THR A 59 -9.54 -10.64 -3.73
CA THR A 59 -10.21 -9.48 -3.14
C THR A 59 -10.24 -9.59 -1.63
N GLN A 60 -10.54 -10.77 -1.10
CA GLN A 60 -10.54 -10.99 0.34
C GLN A 60 -9.15 -10.81 0.94
N LEU A 61 -8.12 -11.28 0.25
CA LEU A 61 -6.75 -11.10 0.71
C LEU A 61 -6.42 -9.62 0.83
N MET A 62 -6.78 -8.83 -0.17
CA MET A 62 -6.51 -7.39 -0.15
C MET A 62 -7.24 -6.70 0.99
N LEU A 63 -8.49 -7.06 1.23
CA LEU A 63 -9.27 -6.48 2.33
C LEU A 63 -8.66 -6.84 3.69
N GLN A 64 -8.20 -8.07 3.85
CA GLN A 64 -7.57 -8.49 5.10
C GLN A 64 -6.23 -7.80 5.33
N MET A 65 -5.41 -7.66 4.29
CA MET A 65 -4.13 -6.97 4.42
C MET A 65 -4.33 -5.50 4.74
N ARG A 66 -5.32 -4.86 4.13
CA ARG A 66 -5.66 -3.46 4.42
C ARG A 66 -6.08 -3.31 5.88
N SER A 67 -6.97 -4.18 6.35
CA SER A 67 -7.42 -4.14 7.75
C SER A 67 -6.27 -4.33 8.72
N GLN A 68 -5.37 -5.25 8.41
CA GLN A 68 -4.20 -5.49 9.24
C GLN A 68 -3.29 -4.26 9.29
N ALA A 69 -3.06 -3.62 8.15
CA ALA A 69 -2.26 -2.40 8.09
C ALA A 69 -2.91 -1.28 8.91
N GLU A 70 -4.22 -1.11 8.77
CA GLU A 70 -4.94 -0.08 9.52
C GLU A 70 -4.88 -0.31 11.02
N ARG A 71 -4.89 -1.57 11.44
CA ARG A 71 -4.75 -1.93 12.85
C ARG A 71 -3.45 -1.40 13.46
N PHE A 72 -2.38 -1.34 12.67
CA PHE A 72 -1.09 -0.84 13.14
C PHE A 72 -0.90 0.64 12.90
N GLY A 73 -1.93 1.34 12.46
CA GLY A 73 -1.90 2.79 12.32
C GLY A 73 -1.40 3.29 10.97
N VAL A 74 -1.36 2.44 9.96
CA VAL A 74 -1.00 2.87 8.61
C VAL A 74 -2.05 3.86 8.11
N ARG A 75 -1.58 5.02 7.61
CA ARG A 75 -2.46 6.02 7.02
C ARG A 75 -2.58 5.74 5.53
N ILE A 76 -3.78 5.92 5.01
CA ILE A 76 -4.08 5.64 3.61
C ILE A 76 -4.55 6.93 2.96
N GLN A 77 -3.89 7.32 1.88
CA GLN A 77 -4.24 8.50 1.13
C GLN A 77 -4.64 8.12 -0.29
N SER A 78 -5.82 8.57 -0.71
CA SER A 78 -6.28 8.36 -2.08
C SER A 78 -5.56 9.33 -3.01
N GLY A 79 -5.32 8.88 -4.22
CA GLY A 79 -4.70 9.71 -5.24
C GLY A 79 -3.70 8.91 -6.07
N GLU A 80 -3.45 9.40 -7.27
CA GLU A 80 -2.47 8.78 -8.16
C GLU A 80 -1.20 9.60 -8.14
N VAL A 81 -0.06 8.94 -8.00
CA VAL A 81 1.23 9.61 -8.08
C VAL A 81 1.52 9.91 -9.54
N LEU A 82 1.61 11.21 -9.86
CA LEU A 82 1.82 11.67 -11.23
C LEU A 82 3.30 11.89 -11.55
N ALA A 83 4.08 12.26 -10.54
CA ALA A 83 5.50 12.55 -10.73
C ALA A 83 6.25 12.40 -9.43
N VAL A 84 7.53 12.11 -9.53
CA VAL A 84 8.42 12.02 -8.38
C VAL A 84 9.67 12.86 -8.66
N ASP A 85 10.25 13.40 -7.61
CA ASP A 85 11.52 14.13 -7.68
C ASP A 85 12.42 13.58 -6.58
N PHE A 86 13.46 12.85 -6.97
CA PHE A 86 14.42 12.26 -6.06
C PHE A 86 15.75 13.01 -6.02
N LYS A 87 15.81 14.21 -6.66
CA LYS A 87 17.05 14.96 -6.78
C LYS A 87 17.40 15.74 -5.51
N ARG A 88 16.45 15.89 -4.61
CA ARG A 88 16.65 16.60 -3.34
C ARG A 88 15.95 15.85 -2.22
N GLN A 89 16.32 16.17 -1.01
CA GLN A 89 15.63 15.62 0.17
C GLN A 89 14.94 16.73 0.92
N PRO A 90 13.69 16.50 1.39
CA PRO A 90 12.95 15.27 1.19
C PRO A 90 12.56 15.06 -0.27
N PHE A 91 12.41 13.81 -0.68
CA PHE A 91 11.90 13.48 -2.01
C PHE A 91 10.49 14.02 -2.16
N ARG A 92 10.13 14.38 -3.38
CA ARG A 92 8.82 14.97 -3.65
C ARG A 92 8.00 14.05 -4.54
N LEU A 93 6.72 13.90 -4.16
CA LEU A 93 5.74 13.17 -4.93
C LEU A 93 4.59 14.11 -5.24
N LYS A 94 4.19 14.13 -6.50
CA LYS A 94 3.04 14.91 -6.92
C LYS A 94 1.87 13.97 -7.16
N LEU A 95 0.76 14.22 -6.48
CA LEU A 95 -0.45 13.45 -6.62
C LEU A 95 -1.47 14.23 -7.46
N ASP A 96 -2.43 13.51 -8.04
CA ASP A 96 -3.50 14.10 -8.83
C ASP A 96 -4.42 15.00 -8.00
N ALA A 97 -4.41 14.82 -6.67
CA ALA A 97 -5.19 15.67 -5.76
C ALA A 97 -4.45 16.94 -5.35
N GLY A 98 -3.34 17.28 -6.00
CA GLY A 98 -2.60 18.52 -5.75
C GLY A 98 -1.63 18.49 -4.61
N GLN A 99 -1.25 17.31 -4.13
CA GLN A 99 -0.31 17.18 -3.01
C GLN A 99 1.02 16.65 -3.45
#